data_5a306895b3ba59e5e241b43c5288cc25
#
_entry.id   5a306895b3ba59e5e241b43c5288cc25
#
_cell.length_a   1.000
_cell.length_b   1.000
_cell.length_c   1.000
_cell.angle_alpha   90.00
_cell.angle_beta   90.00
_cell.angle_gamma   90.00
#
_symmetry.space_group_name_H-M   'P 1'
#
loop_
_entity.id
_entity.type
_entity.pdbx_description
1 polymer ?
#
loop_
_entity_poly.entity_id
_entity_poly.type
_entity_poly.pdbx_seq_one_letter_code
_entity_poly.pdbx_strand_id
1 'polypeptide(L)'
;MIDRRAALIAGLSLTGLGILPRISTAQMSTQDRADLARIEAYLNSVRSLKARFMQTAPNGEVTEGIALMQRPGKMRFQYDPPSPFLLIANYGVLFFQDAQLGQTTNIPLSRTPLGILLADRTALSGDVAVTKFIRLPGQMQVTLVRSASPGEGSLTLIFADNPLTLRQWIVLDQQGKQTRVTFTNMEVGATVDAKQFDYRNQSPATSGGG
;
A
#
# COMPACT_ATOMS: atom_id res chain seq x y z
N MET A 1 -31.01 64.96 -55.85
CA MET A 1 -30.02 64.29 -56.72
C MET A 1 -29.33 63.27 -55.90
N ILE A 2 -29.80 62.01 -55.96
CA ILE A 2 -29.25 60.88 -56.65
C ILE A 2 -27.75 60.66 -56.22
N ASP A 3 -27.37 59.63 -55.49
CA ASP A 3 -27.26 58.30 -56.07
C ASP A 3 -27.09 57.17 -54.97
N ARG A 4 -27.65 56.09 -55.34
CA ARG A 4 -27.60 54.78 -54.64
C ARG A 4 -26.26 54.07 -54.96
N ARG A 5 -25.66 53.42 -53.96
CA ARG A 5 -24.94 52.13 -54.22
C ARG A 5 -24.99 51.28 -52.98
N ALA A 6 -25.76 50.23 -53.09
CA ALA A 6 -25.75 49.10 -52.22
C ALA A 6 -24.47 48.33 -52.37
N ALA A 7 -23.81 47.95 -51.28
CA ALA A 7 -22.76 46.92 -51.27
C ALA A 7 -23.16 45.83 -50.30
N LEU A 8 -23.50 44.66 -50.84
CA LEU A 8 -23.72 43.42 -50.14
C LEU A 8 -22.34 42.91 -49.61
N ILE A 9 -22.23 42.81 -48.29
CA ILE A 9 -21.13 42.09 -47.67
C ILE A 9 -21.70 40.74 -47.22
N ALA A 10 -21.33 39.70 -47.97
CA ALA A 10 -21.59 38.30 -47.58
C ALA A 10 -20.75 37.93 -46.36
N GLY A 11 -21.42 37.69 -45.21
CA GLY A 11 -20.78 37.21 -44.02
C GLY A 11 -20.45 35.73 -44.14
N LEU A 12 -19.15 35.42 -44.18
CA LEU A 12 -18.62 34.06 -44.14
C LEU A 12 -18.56 33.65 -42.67
N SER A 13 -19.58 32.91 -42.20
CA SER A 13 -19.59 32.29 -40.86
C SER A 13 -18.65 31.12 -40.83
N LEU A 14 -17.45 31.32 -40.29
CA LEU A 14 -16.49 30.23 -39.99
C LEU A 14 -16.94 29.56 -38.68
N THR A 15 -17.70 28.47 -38.80
CA THR A 15 -18.00 27.58 -37.66
C THR A 15 -16.74 26.79 -37.32
N GLY A 16 -15.92 27.33 -36.41
CA GLY A 16 -14.80 26.65 -35.82
C GLY A 16 -15.33 25.50 -34.95
N LEU A 17 -15.23 24.24 -35.45
CA LEU A 17 -15.41 23.03 -34.65
C LEU A 17 -14.26 22.98 -33.63
N GLY A 18 -14.51 23.43 -32.40
CA GLY A 18 -13.60 23.28 -31.29
C GLY A 18 -13.42 21.80 -30.98
N ILE A 19 -12.29 21.21 -31.37
CA ILE A 19 -11.87 19.90 -30.94
C ILE A 19 -11.47 20.02 -29.45
N LEU A 20 -12.44 19.75 -28.56
CA LEU A 20 -12.13 19.58 -27.14
C LEU A 20 -11.25 18.34 -26.98
N PRO A 21 -10.09 18.43 -26.33
CA PRO A 21 -9.29 17.26 -26.04
C PRO A 21 -10.12 16.31 -25.18
N ARG A 22 -10.47 15.15 -25.73
CA ARG A 22 -11.03 14.04 -24.94
C ARG A 22 -9.95 13.62 -23.96
N ILE A 23 -10.16 13.87 -22.65
CA ILE A 23 -9.39 13.25 -21.59
C ILE A 23 -9.71 11.76 -21.67
N SER A 24 -8.83 11.02 -22.33
CA SER A 24 -8.90 9.56 -22.37
C SER A 24 -8.57 9.07 -20.97
N THR A 25 -9.58 8.73 -20.17
CA THR A 25 -9.37 7.87 -19.00
C THR A 25 -8.84 6.55 -19.55
N ALA A 26 -7.54 6.30 -19.32
CA ALA A 26 -6.89 5.10 -19.77
C ALA A 26 -7.65 3.89 -19.18
N GLN A 27 -8.46 3.26 -20.01
CA GLN A 27 -9.24 2.09 -19.63
C GLN A 27 -8.26 0.95 -19.42
N MET A 28 -8.24 0.36 -18.21
CA MET A 28 -7.38 -0.78 -17.87
C MET A 28 -7.49 -1.86 -18.94
N SER A 29 -6.36 -2.36 -19.42
CA SER A 29 -6.33 -3.43 -20.44
C SER A 29 -6.94 -4.73 -19.88
N THR A 30 -7.36 -5.61 -20.75
CA THR A 30 -7.84 -6.95 -20.34
C THR A 30 -6.76 -7.72 -19.60
N GLN A 31 -5.50 -7.56 -20.01
CA GLN A 31 -4.36 -8.17 -19.35
C GLN A 31 -4.16 -7.61 -17.93
N ASP A 32 -4.28 -6.29 -17.75
CA ASP A 32 -4.14 -5.68 -16.41
C ASP A 32 -5.22 -6.16 -15.46
N ARG A 33 -6.46 -6.31 -15.95
CA ARG A 33 -7.56 -6.88 -15.15
C ARG A 33 -7.28 -8.32 -14.74
N ALA A 34 -6.76 -9.14 -15.67
CA ALA A 34 -6.39 -10.53 -15.37
C ALA A 34 -5.27 -10.61 -14.32
N ASP A 35 -4.25 -9.76 -14.42
CA ASP A 35 -3.14 -9.73 -13.46
C ASP A 35 -3.58 -9.19 -12.09
N LEU A 36 -4.46 -8.21 -12.04
CA LEU A 36 -5.05 -7.75 -10.78
C LEU A 36 -5.87 -8.84 -10.11
N ALA A 37 -6.64 -9.63 -10.88
CA ALA A 37 -7.37 -10.78 -10.34
C ALA A 37 -6.42 -11.86 -9.78
N ARG A 38 -5.28 -12.12 -10.43
CA ARG A 38 -4.22 -13.00 -9.92
C ARG A 38 -3.63 -12.48 -8.60
N ILE A 39 -3.34 -11.17 -8.53
CA ILE A 39 -2.83 -10.52 -7.31
C ILE A 39 -3.85 -10.61 -6.18
N GLU A 40 -5.13 -10.33 -6.46
CA GLU A 40 -6.21 -10.44 -5.48
C GLU A 40 -6.32 -11.87 -4.95
N ALA A 41 -6.30 -12.87 -5.83
CA ALA A 41 -6.33 -14.28 -5.45
C ALA A 41 -5.13 -14.66 -4.58
N TYR A 42 -3.92 -14.23 -4.96
CA TYR A 42 -2.71 -14.44 -4.17
C TYR A 42 -2.83 -13.81 -2.77
N LEU A 43 -3.21 -12.54 -2.68
CA LEU A 43 -3.38 -11.86 -1.39
C LEU A 43 -4.39 -12.59 -0.49
N ASN A 44 -5.46 -13.12 -1.06
CA ASN A 44 -6.48 -13.85 -0.30
C ASN A 44 -6.05 -15.27 0.08
N SER A 45 -5.11 -15.88 -0.63
CA SER A 45 -4.53 -17.18 -0.28
C SER A 45 -3.55 -17.08 0.90
N VAL A 46 -2.90 -15.92 1.10
CA VAL A 46 -1.95 -15.70 2.19
C VAL A 46 -2.69 -15.36 3.48
N ARG A 47 -3.01 -16.39 4.27
CA ARG A 47 -3.69 -16.24 5.58
C ARG A 47 -2.72 -15.97 6.71
N SER A 48 -1.52 -16.53 6.63
CA SER A 48 -0.41 -16.29 7.55
C SER A 48 0.91 -16.28 6.80
N LEU A 49 1.88 -15.59 7.35
CA LEU A 49 3.26 -15.62 6.87
C LEU A 49 4.24 -15.34 8.00
N LYS A 50 5.45 -15.87 7.82
CA LYS A 50 6.66 -15.52 8.56
C LYS A 50 7.73 -15.16 7.55
N ALA A 51 8.48 -14.09 7.78
CA ALA A 51 9.54 -13.65 6.88
C ALA A 51 10.62 -12.88 7.63
N ARG A 52 11.83 -12.87 7.08
CA ARG A 52 12.78 -11.79 7.38
C ARG A 52 12.36 -10.54 6.63
N PHE A 53 12.54 -9.39 7.23
CA PHE A 53 12.32 -8.12 6.56
C PHE A 53 13.52 -7.20 6.68
N MET A 54 13.68 -6.34 5.70
CA MET A 54 14.52 -5.16 5.71
C MET A 54 13.63 -3.95 5.46
N GLN A 55 13.65 -2.99 6.37
CA GLN A 55 12.88 -1.75 6.27
C GLN A 55 13.81 -0.58 6.01
N THR A 56 13.45 0.26 5.05
CA THR A 56 14.05 1.57 4.82
C THR A 56 13.05 2.63 5.26
N ALA A 57 13.41 3.39 6.27
CA ALA A 57 12.62 4.49 6.82
C ALA A 57 12.69 5.74 5.92
N PRO A 58 11.82 6.76 6.12
CA PRO A 58 11.81 7.99 5.31
C PRO A 58 13.12 8.79 5.37
N ASN A 59 13.88 8.68 6.47
CA ASN A 59 15.20 9.30 6.66
C ASN A 59 16.33 8.50 6.01
N GLY A 60 16.04 7.36 5.36
CA GLY A 60 17.01 6.45 4.76
C GLY A 60 17.62 5.43 5.73
N GLU A 61 17.28 5.46 7.00
CA GLU A 61 17.73 4.46 7.98
C GLU A 61 17.22 3.07 7.59
N VAL A 62 18.10 2.08 7.70
CA VAL A 62 17.80 0.69 7.39
C VAL A 62 17.78 -0.12 8.68
N THR A 63 16.69 -0.85 8.90
CA THR A 63 16.52 -1.78 10.02
C THR A 63 16.03 -3.12 9.50
N GLU A 64 16.33 -4.19 10.22
CA GLU A 64 15.94 -5.55 9.87
C GLU A 64 15.18 -6.22 11.01
N GLY A 65 14.58 -7.37 10.73
CA GLY A 65 13.90 -8.14 11.75
C GLY A 65 13.07 -9.30 11.21
N ILE A 66 12.16 -9.77 12.05
CA ILE A 66 11.21 -10.83 11.74
C ILE A 66 9.81 -10.24 11.65
N ALA A 67 9.14 -10.50 10.53
CA ALA A 67 7.74 -10.18 10.31
C ALA A 67 6.88 -11.43 10.48
N LEU A 68 5.82 -11.31 11.27
CA LEU A 68 4.75 -12.30 11.39
C LEU A 68 3.45 -11.63 10.97
N MET A 69 2.62 -12.34 10.22
CA MET A 69 1.28 -11.88 9.85
C MET A 69 0.30 -13.03 9.97
N GLN A 70 -0.88 -12.74 10.47
CA GLN A 70 -2.02 -13.65 10.50
C GLN A 70 -3.30 -12.85 10.26
N ARG A 71 -3.95 -13.10 9.15
CA ARG A 71 -5.21 -12.44 8.83
C ARG A 71 -6.39 -13.11 9.51
N PRO A 72 -7.40 -12.34 9.92
CA PRO A 72 -7.50 -10.87 9.81
C PRO A 72 -6.76 -10.12 10.94
N GLY A 73 -6.27 -8.93 10.60
CA GLY A 73 -5.93 -7.88 11.54
C GLY A 73 -4.69 -8.05 12.42
N LYS A 74 -3.93 -9.15 12.26
CA LYS A 74 -2.77 -9.44 13.11
C LYS A 74 -1.47 -9.33 12.33
N MET A 75 -0.53 -8.57 12.89
CA MET A 75 0.83 -8.41 12.36
C MET A 75 1.80 -8.11 13.50
N ARG A 76 3.03 -8.59 13.40
CA ARG A 76 4.13 -8.26 14.29
C ARG A 76 5.39 -8.03 13.47
N PHE A 77 6.07 -6.93 13.73
CA PHE A 77 7.42 -6.66 13.26
C PHE A 77 8.32 -6.53 14.47
N GLN A 78 9.16 -7.53 14.68
CA GLN A 78 10.18 -7.57 15.70
C GLN A 78 11.49 -7.15 15.06
N TYR A 79 11.99 -5.98 15.43
CA TYR A 79 13.26 -5.48 14.90
C TYR A 79 14.44 -6.13 15.63
N ASP A 80 15.51 -6.37 14.90
CA ASP A 80 16.74 -6.93 15.46
C ASP A 80 17.51 -5.87 16.27
N PRO A 81 18.22 -6.26 17.33
CA PRO A 81 19.12 -5.38 18.04
C PRO A 81 20.16 -4.74 17.10
N PRO A 82 20.58 -3.49 17.30
CA PRO A 82 20.26 -2.64 18.46
C PRO A 82 18.93 -1.86 18.34
N SER A 83 18.11 -2.10 17.31
CA SER A 83 16.87 -1.37 17.12
C SER A 83 15.87 -1.63 18.27
N PRO A 84 15.37 -0.56 18.95
CA PRO A 84 14.49 -0.69 20.09
C PRO A 84 13.01 -0.87 19.72
N PHE A 85 12.70 -1.05 18.41
CA PHE A 85 11.35 -0.95 17.90
C PHE A 85 10.61 -2.29 17.92
N LEU A 86 9.31 -2.18 18.15
CA LEU A 86 8.34 -3.26 18.02
C LEU A 86 7.05 -2.69 17.43
N LEU A 87 6.56 -3.30 16.35
CA LEU A 87 5.27 -2.95 15.74
C LEU A 87 4.33 -4.13 15.84
N ILE A 88 3.15 -3.93 16.42
CA ILE A 88 2.12 -4.97 16.53
C ILE A 88 0.78 -4.40 16.05
N ALA A 89 0.11 -5.11 15.13
CA ALA A 89 -1.30 -4.89 14.82
C ALA A 89 -2.13 -5.99 15.46
N ASN A 90 -3.13 -5.61 16.24
CA ASN A 90 -4.14 -6.50 16.80
C ASN A 90 -5.37 -5.70 17.23
N TYR A 91 -6.53 -6.34 17.33
CA TYR A 91 -7.78 -5.71 17.78
C TYR A 91 -8.14 -4.39 17.05
N GLY A 92 -7.77 -4.27 15.77
CA GLY A 92 -8.02 -3.07 14.97
C GLY A 92 -7.11 -1.88 15.28
N VAL A 93 -6.05 -2.07 16.05
CA VAL A 93 -5.09 -1.04 16.43
C VAL A 93 -3.68 -1.47 16.02
N LEU A 94 -2.90 -0.52 15.53
CA LEU A 94 -1.47 -0.65 15.30
C LEU A 94 -0.73 0.02 16.47
N PHE A 95 0.05 -0.77 17.21
CA PHE A 95 0.90 -0.35 18.32
C PHE A 95 2.34 -0.24 17.81
N PHE A 96 2.92 0.92 17.92
CA PHE A 96 4.35 1.12 17.68
C PHE A 96 5.02 1.46 19.00
N GLN A 97 5.95 0.62 19.43
CA GLN A 97 6.70 0.77 20.67
C GLN A 97 8.16 1.13 20.35
N ASP A 98 8.65 2.14 21.04
CA ASP A 98 10.06 2.47 21.15
C ASP A 98 10.51 2.18 22.60
N ALA A 99 11.26 1.09 22.78
CA ALA A 99 11.71 0.66 24.09
C ALA A 99 12.79 1.58 24.67
N GLN A 100 13.54 2.29 23.83
CA GLN A 100 14.57 3.24 24.28
C GLN A 100 13.94 4.48 24.90
N LEU A 101 12.86 4.98 24.31
CA LEU A 101 12.12 6.13 24.82
C LEU A 101 11.03 5.74 25.83
N GLY A 102 10.74 4.46 25.99
CA GLY A 102 9.63 3.97 26.80
C GLY A 102 8.25 4.42 26.27
N GLN A 103 8.15 4.73 24.98
CA GLN A 103 6.95 5.28 24.37
C GLN A 103 6.20 4.24 23.54
N THR A 104 4.88 4.36 23.56
CA THR A 104 4.01 3.58 22.68
C THR A 104 3.01 4.50 21.99
N THR A 105 2.96 4.41 20.68
CA THR A 105 1.98 5.12 19.83
C THR A 105 0.92 4.14 19.37
N ASN A 106 -0.34 4.52 19.45
CA ASN A 106 -1.49 3.73 19.04
C ASN A 106 -2.19 4.40 17.88
N ILE A 107 -2.36 3.67 16.77
CA ILE A 107 -3.00 4.18 15.54
C ILE A 107 -4.13 3.21 15.16
N PRO A 108 -5.37 3.66 14.95
CA PRO A 108 -6.41 2.80 14.39
C PRO A 108 -5.96 2.19 13.07
N LEU A 109 -6.00 0.86 12.95
CA LEU A 109 -5.54 0.15 11.75
C LEU A 109 -6.32 0.59 10.49
N SER A 110 -7.59 0.96 10.69
CA SER A 110 -8.45 1.52 9.64
C SER A 110 -7.94 2.85 9.06
N ARG A 111 -7.10 3.57 9.79
CA ARG A 111 -6.48 4.83 9.35
C ARG A 111 -5.07 4.64 8.79
N THR A 112 -4.66 3.42 8.56
CA THR A 112 -3.37 3.09 7.97
C THR A 112 -3.56 2.35 6.64
N PRO A 113 -2.69 2.55 5.64
CA PRO A 113 -2.72 1.76 4.41
C PRO A 113 -2.52 0.25 4.66
N LEU A 114 -1.84 -0.13 5.76
CA LEU A 114 -1.63 -1.54 6.15
C LEU A 114 -2.94 -2.27 6.46
N GLY A 115 -3.98 -1.55 6.88
CA GLY A 115 -5.29 -2.13 7.09
C GLY A 115 -5.90 -2.76 5.84
N ILE A 116 -5.50 -2.33 4.64
CA ILE A 116 -5.88 -2.96 3.37
C ILE A 116 -5.31 -4.40 3.30
N LEU A 117 -4.03 -4.54 3.63
CA LEU A 117 -3.34 -5.84 3.59
C LEU A 117 -3.86 -6.80 4.65
N LEU A 118 -4.21 -6.28 5.84
CA LEU A 118 -4.62 -7.08 6.99
C LEU A 118 -6.13 -7.35 7.05
N ALA A 119 -6.91 -6.88 6.09
CA ALA A 119 -8.34 -7.19 6.00
C ALA A 119 -8.59 -8.70 5.92
N ASP A 120 -9.72 -9.19 6.40
CA ASP A 120 -10.07 -10.61 6.27
C ASP A 120 -10.08 -11.04 4.80
N ARG A 121 -10.69 -10.25 3.95
CA ARG A 121 -10.65 -10.38 2.49
C ARG A 121 -10.18 -9.07 1.87
N THR A 122 -9.16 -9.15 1.02
CA THR A 122 -8.70 -8.03 0.21
C THR A 122 -9.44 -8.07 -1.13
N ALA A 123 -10.19 -7.02 -1.45
CA ALA A 123 -10.73 -6.79 -2.78
C ALA A 123 -9.99 -5.58 -3.38
N LEU A 124 -9.58 -5.68 -4.64
CA LEU A 124 -8.94 -4.59 -5.38
C LEU A 124 -9.98 -3.67 -6.04
N SER A 125 -11.14 -3.54 -5.41
CA SER A 125 -12.29 -2.73 -5.84
C SER A 125 -13.18 -2.38 -4.64
N GLY A 126 -14.14 -1.50 -4.81
CA GLY A 126 -15.07 -1.09 -3.75
C GLY A 126 -14.39 -0.19 -2.71
N ASP A 127 -14.15 -0.71 -1.50
CA ASP A 127 -13.50 0.02 -0.39
C ASP A 127 -12.02 0.33 -0.67
N VAL A 128 -11.43 -0.32 -1.67
CA VAL A 128 -10.06 -0.14 -2.11
C VAL A 128 -10.05 0.26 -3.58
N ALA A 129 -9.29 1.30 -3.93
CA ALA A 129 -9.07 1.71 -5.30
C ALA A 129 -7.64 1.41 -5.73
N VAL A 130 -7.49 0.83 -6.93
CA VAL A 130 -6.21 0.72 -7.62
C VAL A 130 -5.94 2.05 -8.31
N THR A 131 -4.94 2.80 -7.83
CA THR A 131 -4.57 4.10 -8.41
C THR A 131 -3.44 4.00 -9.41
N LYS A 132 -2.65 2.91 -9.35
CA LYS A 132 -1.55 2.66 -10.27
C LYS A 132 -1.30 1.17 -10.41
N PHE A 133 -1.09 0.72 -11.64
CA PHE A 133 -0.61 -0.63 -11.95
C PHE A 133 0.54 -0.53 -12.94
N ILE A 134 1.65 -1.21 -12.66
CA ILE A 134 2.85 -1.25 -13.51
C ILE A 134 3.25 -2.69 -13.70
N ARG A 135 3.47 -3.08 -14.95
CA ARG A 135 4.09 -4.35 -15.31
C ARG A 135 5.49 -4.09 -15.86
N LEU A 136 6.47 -4.74 -15.27
CA LEU A 136 7.86 -4.79 -15.70
C LEU A 136 8.24 -6.25 -15.98
N PRO A 137 9.30 -6.52 -16.75
CA PRO A 137 9.80 -7.88 -16.88
C PRO A 137 10.06 -8.54 -15.53
N GLY A 138 9.34 -9.65 -15.25
CA GLY A 138 9.46 -10.41 -14.00
C GLY A 138 8.86 -9.75 -12.75
N GLN A 139 8.19 -8.61 -12.88
CA GLN A 139 7.67 -7.87 -11.73
C GLN A 139 6.35 -7.18 -12.01
N MET A 140 5.46 -7.16 -11.03
CA MET A 140 4.24 -6.36 -11.03
C MET A 140 4.17 -5.46 -9.80
N GLN A 141 3.65 -4.24 -9.99
CA GLN A 141 3.43 -3.28 -8.91
C GLN A 141 1.99 -2.79 -8.95
N VAL A 142 1.33 -2.80 -7.80
CA VAL A 142 -0.02 -2.25 -7.64
C VAL A 142 -0.04 -1.26 -6.49
N THR A 143 -0.56 -0.05 -6.73
CA THR A 143 -0.74 0.97 -5.70
C THR A 143 -2.21 1.07 -5.35
N LEU A 144 -2.49 0.98 -4.06
CA LEU A 144 -3.79 0.89 -3.45
C LEU A 144 -4.02 2.07 -2.52
N VAL A 145 -5.23 2.59 -2.52
CA VAL A 145 -5.70 3.57 -1.52
C VAL A 145 -7.07 3.14 -1.00
N ARG A 146 -7.47 3.65 0.16
CA ARG A 146 -8.86 3.52 0.61
C ARG A 146 -9.75 4.46 -0.19
N SER A 147 -10.82 3.95 -0.77
CA SER A 147 -11.73 4.75 -1.61
C SER A 147 -12.38 5.89 -0.82
N ALA A 148 -12.74 5.63 0.44
CA ALA A 148 -13.35 6.63 1.32
C ALA A 148 -12.36 7.68 1.87
N SER A 149 -11.05 7.38 1.91
CA SER A 149 -10.03 8.23 2.55
C SER A 149 -8.71 8.18 1.78
N PRO A 150 -8.67 8.56 0.50
CA PRO A 150 -7.45 8.44 -0.32
C PRO A 150 -6.29 9.30 0.20
N GLY A 151 -6.57 10.36 0.97
CA GLY A 151 -5.57 11.21 1.61
C GLY A 151 -4.88 10.60 2.84
N GLU A 152 -5.35 9.46 3.36
CA GLU A 152 -4.71 8.77 4.50
C GLU A 152 -3.42 8.03 4.10
N GLY A 153 -3.05 8.08 2.82
CA GLY A 153 -1.84 7.48 2.27
C GLY A 153 -2.12 6.33 1.31
N SER A 154 -1.07 5.67 0.86
CA SER A 154 -1.17 4.59 -0.11
C SER A 154 -0.30 3.40 0.27
N LEU A 155 -0.68 2.23 -0.25
CA LEU A 155 0.07 0.98 -0.16
C LEU A 155 0.45 0.53 -1.57
N THR A 156 1.74 0.50 -1.88
CA THR A 156 2.23 -0.12 -3.11
C THR A 156 2.77 -1.50 -2.79
N LEU A 157 2.23 -2.51 -3.44
CA LEU A 157 2.68 -3.90 -3.35
C LEU A 157 3.49 -4.25 -4.59
N ILE A 158 4.63 -4.88 -4.40
CA ILE A 158 5.58 -5.25 -5.45
C ILE A 158 5.76 -6.77 -5.41
N PHE A 159 5.44 -7.40 -6.52
CA PHE A 159 5.47 -8.85 -6.68
C PHE A 159 6.53 -9.26 -7.70
N ALA A 160 7.21 -10.38 -7.46
CA ALA A 160 7.78 -11.18 -8.54
C ALA A 160 6.62 -11.80 -9.33
N ASP A 161 6.77 -12.00 -10.66
CA ASP A 161 5.67 -12.51 -11.47
C ASP A 161 5.63 -14.05 -11.53
N ASN A 162 6.75 -14.71 -11.74
CA ASN A 162 6.80 -16.17 -11.91
C ASN A 162 7.79 -16.83 -10.95
N PRO A 163 7.33 -17.46 -9.85
CA PRO A 163 5.95 -17.50 -9.36
C PRO A 163 5.51 -16.16 -8.77
N LEU A 164 4.19 -15.88 -8.80
CA LEU A 164 3.65 -14.67 -8.20
C LEU A 164 3.92 -14.70 -6.69
N THR A 165 4.72 -13.76 -6.22
CA THR A 165 5.16 -13.72 -4.82
C THR A 165 5.36 -12.27 -4.38
N LEU A 166 4.77 -11.88 -3.25
CA LEU A 166 5.01 -10.56 -2.66
C LEU A 166 6.48 -10.44 -2.24
N ARG A 167 7.16 -9.41 -2.71
CA ARG A 167 8.57 -9.13 -2.41
C ARG A 167 8.77 -7.90 -1.55
N GLN A 168 7.97 -6.89 -1.82
CA GLN A 168 8.08 -5.61 -1.11
C GLN A 168 6.72 -4.99 -0.94
N TRP A 169 6.62 -4.13 0.04
CA TRP A 169 5.61 -3.09 0.05
C TRP A 169 6.22 -1.72 0.33
N ILE A 170 5.52 -0.70 -0.10
CA ILE A 170 5.83 0.69 0.19
C ILE A 170 4.57 1.32 0.79
N VAL A 171 4.70 1.88 1.97
CA VAL A 171 3.67 2.69 2.60
C VAL A 171 4.04 4.15 2.40
N LEU A 172 3.13 4.92 1.84
CA LEU A 172 3.18 6.37 1.83
C LEU A 172 2.14 6.85 2.82
N ASP A 173 2.54 7.57 3.86
CA ASP A 173 1.62 8.08 4.88
C ASP A 173 0.97 9.41 4.43
N GLN A 174 0.05 9.93 5.26
CA GLN A 174 -0.66 11.17 4.98
C GLN A 174 0.25 12.42 4.94
N GLN A 175 1.46 12.35 5.49
CA GLN A 175 2.48 13.40 5.40
C GLN A 175 3.41 13.26 4.19
N GLY A 176 3.18 12.24 3.33
CA GLY A 176 4.03 11.94 2.18
C GLY A 176 5.35 11.25 2.55
N LYS A 177 5.50 10.75 3.78
CA LYS A 177 6.67 10.00 4.20
C LYS A 177 6.57 8.56 3.72
N GLN A 178 7.64 8.09 3.10
CA GLN A 178 7.69 6.76 2.51
C GLN A 178 8.47 5.80 3.40
N THR A 179 7.86 4.66 3.72
CA THR A 179 8.53 3.50 4.34
C THR A 179 8.48 2.34 3.36
N ARG A 180 9.62 1.71 3.11
CA ARG A 180 9.74 0.52 2.25
C ARG A 180 10.10 -0.68 3.10
N VAL A 181 9.44 -1.81 2.85
CA VAL A 181 9.75 -3.10 3.47
C VAL A 181 9.99 -4.13 2.39
N THR A 182 11.14 -4.78 2.44
CA THR A 182 11.53 -5.89 1.56
C THR A 182 11.51 -7.19 2.35
N PHE A 183 10.92 -8.25 1.79
CA PHE A 183 10.83 -9.56 2.41
C PHE A 183 11.80 -10.56 1.80
N THR A 184 12.41 -11.33 2.67
CA THR A 184 13.23 -12.50 2.31
C THR A 184 12.82 -13.70 3.17
N ASN A 185 13.13 -14.91 2.72
CA ASN A 185 12.84 -16.15 3.46
C ASN A 185 11.37 -16.23 3.89
N MET A 186 10.46 -15.90 2.96
CA MET A 186 9.02 -15.86 3.23
C MET A 186 8.45 -17.28 3.26
N GLU A 187 7.85 -17.64 4.40
CA GLU A 187 7.09 -18.85 4.63
C GLU A 187 5.62 -18.51 4.72
N VAL A 188 4.86 -18.82 3.66
CA VAL A 188 3.40 -18.64 3.60
C VAL A 188 2.74 -19.85 4.24
N GLY A 189 1.67 -19.62 5.02
CA GLY A 189 0.98 -20.68 5.77
C GLY A 189 1.67 -21.05 7.09
N ALA A 190 2.66 -20.26 7.53
CA ALA A 190 3.36 -20.48 8.78
C ALA A 190 2.38 -20.54 9.97
N THR A 191 2.59 -21.51 10.86
CA THR A 191 1.89 -21.57 12.14
C THR A 191 2.47 -20.51 13.08
N VAL A 192 1.64 -19.59 13.53
CA VAL A 192 2.04 -18.51 14.43
C VAL A 192 1.21 -18.58 15.71
N ASP A 193 1.87 -18.61 16.87
CA ASP A 193 1.18 -18.53 18.16
C ASP A 193 0.48 -17.16 18.28
N ALA A 194 -0.82 -17.20 18.58
CA ALA A 194 -1.63 -16.00 18.75
C ALA A 194 -1.10 -15.03 19.83
N LYS A 195 -0.38 -15.54 20.83
CA LYS A 195 0.28 -14.76 21.89
C LYS A 195 1.35 -13.80 21.32
N GLN A 196 1.93 -14.11 20.16
CA GLN A 196 2.92 -13.24 19.49
C GLN A 196 2.33 -11.88 19.10
N PHE A 197 1.00 -11.82 18.95
CA PHE A 197 0.30 -10.59 18.58
C PHE A 197 -0.30 -9.85 19.78
N ASP A 198 -0.11 -10.34 21.00
CA ASP A 198 -0.60 -9.69 22.20
C ASP A 198 0.41 -8.64 22.68
N TYR A 199 0.05 -7.37 22.49
CA TYR A 199 0.86 -6.24 22.93
C TYR A 199 1.01 -6.19 24.47
N ARG A 200 0.00 -6.62 25.23
CA ARG A 200 -0.03 -6.50 26.71
C ARG A 200 0.98 -7.44 27.40
N ASN A 201 1.37 -8.52 26.73
CA ASN A 201 2.29 -9.54 27.27
C ASN A 201 3.75 -9.32 26.83
N GLN A 202 4.05 -8.19 26.19
CA GLN A 202 5.39 -7.88 25.72
C GLN A 202 6.08 -6.96 26.75
N SER A 203 6.80 -7.56 27.71
CA SER A 203 7.83 -6.80 28.42
C SER A 203 8.90 -6.38 27.43
N PRO A 204 9.39 -5.13 27.45
CA PRO A 204 10.59 -4.75 26.71
C PRO A 204 11.68 -5.74 27.08
N ALA A 205 12.44 -6.22 26.11
CA ALA A 205 13.63 -7.00 26.40
C ALA A 205 14.52 -6.13 27.29
N THR A 206 14.50 -6.39 28.58
CA THR A 206 15.46 -5.81 29.50
C THR A 206 16.82 -6.27 29.02
N SER A 207 17.61 -5.33 28.48
CA SER A 207 19.03 -5.54 28.30
C SER A 207 19.58 -5.88 29.68
N GLY A 208 19.80 -7.18 29.90
CA GLY A 208 20.49 -7.65 31.09
C GLY A 208 21.87 -7.01 31.12
N GLY A 209 22.01 -5.97 31.92
CA GLY A 209 23.30 -5.53 32.37
C GLY A 209 23.82 -6.57 33.36
N GLY A 210 24.91 -7.17 33.02
CA GLY A 210 25.80 -7.94 33.85
C GLY A 210 27.21 -7.54 33.48
#